data_96036655f571ba1bb7b78632330213c9
#
_entry.id   96036655f571ba1bb7b78632330213c9
#
_cell.length_a   1.000
_cell.length_b   1.000
_cell.length_c   1.000
_cell.angle_alpha   90.00
_cell.angle_beta   90.00
_cell.angle_gamma   90.00
#
_symmetry.space_group_name_H-M   'P 1'
#
loop_
_entity.id
_entity.type
_entity.pdbx_description
1 polymer ?
#
loop_
_entity_poly.entity_id
_entity_poly.type
_entity_poly.pdbx_seq_one_letter_code
_entity_poly.pdbx_strand_id
1 'polypeptide(L)'
;MKNLFLPLIIFLGVSSPVAAQVGIGLASPNSNAMLDVSSTNKGLLLPRVALTATNNPSPLSAHVAGMTVYNTATNNSVATNPVYPGEYYNDGSQWQRTAAWFEKTMFSGGTINGDAVAATILDVPAATTSGSISTITLATLSFTLSKPSLVEFNSNISVVFTNSGIAQGAAGAGITDNVVKLCSLYYSFTAAPAGIPTNSVFGLSSLTYINSFATFVATGNFYLVPRSTLNLPAGNYTVTVNGAGASGTAFRLTFGSGNRDTINIRATPVK
;
A
#
# COMPACT_ATOMS: atom_id res chain seq x y z
N MET A 1 58.21 34.99 -51.94
CA MET A 1 57.58 34.82 -50.61
C MET A 1 56.06 35.20 -50.55
N LYS A 2 55.40 35.52 -51.70
CA LYS A 2 53.96 35.93 -51.69
C LYS A 2 52.94 34.78 -51.70
N ASN A 3 53.33 33.55 -52.01
CA ASN A 3 52.38 32.45 -52.21
C ASN A 3 52.26 31.45 -50.99
N LEU A 4 52.98 31.70 -49.89
CA LEU A 4 52.95 30.83 -48.70
C LEU A 4 51.85 31.16 -47.68
N PHE A 5 51.35 32.41 -47.74
CA PHE A 5 50.30 32.86 -46.82
C PHE A 5 48.89 32.42 -47.21
N LEU A 6 48.62 32.20 -48.49
CA LEU A 6 47.28 31.84 -48.98
C LEU A 6 46.85 30.43 -48.54
N PRO A 7 47.68 29.36 -48.60
CA PRO A 7 47.29 28.04 -48.07
C PRO A 7 47.19 28.01 -46.55
N LEU A 8 47.92 28.82 -45.80
CA LEU A 8 47.84 28.88 -44.35
C LEU A 8 46.52 29.52 -43.88
N ILE A 9 45.98 30.50 -44.57
CA ILE A 9 44.68 31.13 -44.27
C ILE A 9 43.52 30.13 -44.56
N ILE A 10 43.62 29.33 -45.62
CA ILE A 10 42.63 28.30 -45.94
C ILE A 10 42.62 27.21 -44.89
N PHE A 11 43.76 26.84 -44.29
CA PHE A 11 43.83 25.82 -43.25
C PHE A 11 43.27 26.28 -41.88
N LEU A 12 43.40 27.57 -41.57
CA LEU A 12 42.81 28.15 -40.36
C LEU A 12 41.27 28.37 -40.45
N GLY A 13 40.70 28.45 -41.64
CA GLY A 13 39.29 28.69 -41.89
C GLY A 13 38.37 27.46 -41.72
N VAL A 14 38.94 26.23 -41.54
CA VAL A 14 38.17 24.96 -41.49
C VAL A 14 38.07 24.38 -40.07
N SER A 15 38.51 25.09 -39.03
CA SER A 15 38.27 24.68 -37.65
C SER A 15 36.81 24.98 -37.22
N SER A 16 35.85 24.23 -37.76
CA SER A 16 34.49 24.24 -37.20
C SER A 16 34.55 23.60 -35.81
N PRO A 17 33.95 24.22 -34.79
CA PRO A 17 33.83 23.57 -33.50
C PRO A 17 33.03 22.31 -33.70
N VAL A 18 33.66 21.13 -33.51
CA VAL A 18 32.98 19.86 -33.54
C VAL A 18 32.19 19.77 -32.23
N ALA A 19 30.90 20.01 -32.29
CA ALA A 19 30.02 19.68 -31.18
C ALA A 19 29.95 18.13 -31.04
N ALA A 20 30.49 17.58 -29.96
CA ALA A 20 30.56 16.15 -29.70
C ALA A 20 29.23 15.58 -29.18
N GLN A 21 28.11 16.10 -29.63
CA GLN A 21 26.77 15.55 -29.30
C GLN A 21 26.50 14.32 -30.15
N VAL A 22 25.96 13.28 -29.52
CA VAL A 22 25.58 12.04 -30.20
C VAL A 22 24.07 11.99 -30.34
N GLY A 23 23.57 12.04 -31.58
CA GLY A 23 22.17 11.81 -31.91
C GLY A 23 21.99 10.41 -32.51
N ILE A 24 21.04 9.65 -32.02
CA ILE A 24 20.64 8.37 -32.59
C ILE A 24 19.18 8.47 -33.04
N GLY A 25 18.96 8.32 -34.36
CA GLY A 25 17.62 8.39 -34.94
C GLY A 25 17.07 9.81 -35.17
N LEU A 26 17.92 10.86 -35.06
CA LEU A 26 17.58 12.25 -35.33
C LEU A 26 18.80 12.98 -35.89
N ALA A 27 18.54 14.00 -36.73
CA ALA A 27 19.59 14.80 -37.41
C ALA A 27 20.09 15.97 -36.54
N SER A 28 19.26 16.46 -35.59
CA SER A 28 19.57 17.59 -34.73
C SER A 28 19.31 17.23 -33.28
N PRO A 29 20.33 16.74 -32.53
CA PRO A 29 20.20 16.46 -31.11
C PRO A 29 19.88 17.72 -30.30
N ASN A 30 19.21 17.56 -29.17
CA ASN A 30 18.95 18.66 -28.24
C ASN A 30 20.27 19.23 -27.71
N SER A 31 20.44 20.55 -27.79
CA SER A 31 21.70 21.25 -27.43
C SER A 31 22.11 21.06 -25.96
N ASN A 32 21.20 20.63 -25.09
CA ASN A 32 21.46 20.33 -23.68
C ASN A 32 21.75 18.85 -23.40
N ALA A 33 21.77 17.97 -24.44
CA ALA A 33 22.02 16.54 -24.30
C ALA A 33 23.35 16.15 -24.94
N MET A 34 24.15 15.36 -24.26
CA MET A 34 25.34 14.72 -24.84
C MET A 34 24.96 13.51 -25.68
N LEU A 35 23.90 12.83 -25.33
CA LEU A 35 23.29 11.73 -26.08
C LEU A 35 21.78 12.00 -26.18
N ASP A 36 21.25 12.03 -27.38
CA ASP A 36 19.83 12.14 -27.67
C ASP A 36 19.40 10.97 -28.56
N VAL A 37 18.42 10.19 -28.09
CA VAL A 37 17.95 8.98 -28.78
C VAL A 37 16.47 9.14 -29.10
N SER A 38 16.11 9.14 -30.37
CA SER A 38 14.72 9.26 -30.83
C SER A 38 14.33 8.10 -31.71
N SER A 39 13.18 7.49 -31.45
CA SER A 39 12.60 6.43 -32.27
C SER A 39 11.10 6.35 -32.04
N THR A 40 10.35 5.98 -33.09
CA THR A 40 8.92 5.72 -33.02
C THR A 40 8.58 4.25 -32.69
N ASN A 41 9.56 3.34 -32.83
CA ASN A 41 9.32 1.89 -32.75
C ASN A 41 10.46 1.09 -32.08
N LYS A 42 11.46 1.76 -31.51
CA LYS A 42 12.60 1.14 -30.80
C LYS A 42 12.80 1.82 -29.45
N GLY A 43 13.30 1.08 -28.47
CA GLY A 43 13.64 1.59 -27.13
C GLY A 43 15.15 1.56 -26.87
N LEU A 44 15.55 2.11 -25.73
CA LEU A 44 16.89 1.98 -25.18
C LEU A 44 16.98 0.72 -24.32
N LEU A 45 17.93 -0.16 -24.62
CA LEU A 45 18.23 -1.31 -23.80
C LEU A 45 19.39 -0.96 -22.86
N LEU A 46 19.08 -0.83 -21.57
CA LEU A 46 20.09 -0.56 -20.54
C LEU A 46 21.05 -1.75 -20.37
N PRO A 47 22.28 -1.51 -19.89
CA PRO A 47 23.20 -2.58 -19.49
C PRO A 47 22.50 -3.51 -18.49
N ARG A 48 22.53 -4.82 -18.77
CA ARG A 48 21.93 -5.85 -17.93
C ARG A 48 22.97 -6.41 -16.98
N VAL A 49 22.70 -6.32 -15.68
CA VAL A 49 23.60 -6.77 -14.61
C VAL A 49 22.84 -7.61 -13.60
N ALA A 50 23.53 -8.50 -12.90
CA ALA A 50 22.98 -9.27 -11.79
C ALA A 50 23.47 -8.64 -10.49
N LEU A 51 22.69 -7.74 -9.91
CA LEU A 51 23.01 -7.10 -8.62
C LEU A 51 22.91 -8.13 -7.49
N THR A 52 23.74 -7.98 -6.47
CA THR A 52 23.77 -8.88 -5.31
C THR A 52 22.98 -8.35 -4.12
N ALA A 53 22.99 -7.02 -3.89
CA ALA A 53 22.22 -6.32 -2.88
C ALA A 53 22.18 -4.83 -3.23
N THR A 54 21.21 -4.08 -2.69
CA THR A 54 21.12 -2.63 -2.98
C THR A 54 22.30 -1.84 -2.43
N ASN A 55 22.89 -2.24 -1.32
CA ASN A 55 24.06 -1.59 -0.70
C ASN A 55 25.42 -2.13 -1.17
N ASN A 56 25.43 -3.03 -2.14
CA ASN A 56 26.65 -3.61 -2.72
C ASN A 56 26.80 -3.17 -4.18
N PRO A 57 27.92 -2.56 -4.59
CA PRO A 57 28.10 -2.16 -5.99
C PRO A 57 28.21 -3.35 -6.96
N SER A 58 28.62 -4.55 -6.47
CA SER A 58 28.81 -5.74 -7.32
C SER A 58 27.61 -6.00 -8.24
N PRO A 59 27.86 -6.34 -9.54
CA PRO A 59 29.15 -6.73 -10.16
C PRO A 59 30.01 -5.55 -10.60
N LEU A 60 29.63 -4.31 -10.33
CA LEU A 60 30.46 -3.14 -10.61
C LEU A 60 31.52 -2.96 -9.51
N SER A 61 32.58 -2.24 -9.81
CA SER A 61 33.71 -2.05 -8.89
C SER A 61 33.40 -1.02 -7.76
N ALA A 62 32.47 -0.11 -8.01
CA ALA A 62 32.08 0.94 -7.06
C ALA A 62 30.64 1.45 -7.33
N HIS A 63 30.05 2.13 -6.33
CA HIS A 63 28.85 2.94 -6.56
C HIS A 63 29.22 4.21 -7.32
N VAL A 64 28.45 4.54 -8.38
CA VAL A 64 28.64 5.73 -9.19
C VAL A 64 27.29 6.45 -9.34
N ALA A 65 27.18 7.64 -8.75
CA ALA A 65 25.96 8.42 -8.78
C ALA A 65 25.45 8.67 -10.22
N GLY A 66 24.18 8.43 -10.45
CA GLY A 66 23.51 8.62 -11.75
C GLY A 66 23.64 7.43 -12.71
N MET A 67 24.44 6.41 -12.38
CA MET A 67 24.54 5.20 -13.22
C MET A 67 23.21 4.45 -13.22
N THR A 68 22.72 4.09 -14.41
CA THR A 68 21.45 3.39 -14.59
C THR A 68 21.69 2.04 -15.26
N VAL A 69 21.06 0.98 -14.72
CA VAL A 69 21.19 -0.41 -15.20
C VAL A 69 19.84 -1.13 -15.11
N TYR A 70 19.70 -2.25 -15.84
CA TYR A 70 18.61 -3.20 -15.65
C TYR A 70 19.15 -4.40 -14.84
N ASN A 71 18.66 -4.59 -13.62
CA ASN A 71 18.98 -5.76 -12.80
C ASN A 71 18.20 -6.98 -13.27
N THR A 72 18.89 -8.10 -13.47
CA THR A 72 18.28 -9.39 -13.87
C THR A 72 18.13 -10.38 -12.73
N ALA A 73 18.75 -10.11 -11.56
CA ALA A 73 18.76 -11.02 -10.43
C ALA A 73 17.59 -10.79 -9.47
N THR A 74 17.18 -11.87 -8.79
CA THR A 74 16.42 -11.83 -7.54
C THR A 74 17.34 -12.30 -6.42
N ASN A 75 17.61 -11.46 -5.43
CA ASN A 75 18.32 -11.84 -4.23
C ASN A 75 17.68 -11.17 -3.01
N ASN A 76 17.03 -11.95 -2.17
CA ASN A 76 16.39 -11.57 -0.92
C ASN A 76 17.06 -12.20 0.31
N SER A 77 18.24 -12.79 0.15
CA SER A 77 19.01 -13.39 1.24
C SER A 77 19.49 -12.33 2.26
N VAL A 78 19.65 -11.08 1.81
CA VAL A 78 19.91 -9.92 2.67
C VAL A 78 18.60 -9.17 2.84
N ALA A 79 17.84 -9.46 3.88
CA ALA A 79 16.48 -8.95 4.11
C ALA A 79 16.35 -7.42 4.10
N THR A 80 17.41 -6.69 4.48
CA THR A 80 17.43 -5.23 4.51
C THR A 80 17.77 -4.58 3.17
N ASN A 81 18.38 -5.33 2.24
CA ASN A 81 18.89 -4.81 0.96
C ASN A 81 18.59 -5.75 -0.22
N PRO A 82 17.34 -6.22 -0.37
CA PRO A 82 16.99 -7.16 -1.42
C PRO A 82 17.05 -6.49 -2.80
N VAL A 83 17.32 -7.30 -3.84
CA VAL A 83 17.22 -6.88 -5.24
C VAL A 83 16.26 -7.79 -6.01
N TYR A 84 15.53 -7.21 -6.94
CA TYR A 84 14.56 -7.87 -7.81
C TYR A 84 14.77 -7.40 -9.26
N PRO A 85 14.36 -8.14 -10.28
CA PRO A 85 14.46 -7.69 -11.66
C PRO A 85 13.79 -6.34 -11.87
N GLY A 86 14.43 -5.46 -12.61
CA GLY A 86 13.92 -4.12 -12.91
C GLY A 86 15.02 -3.10 -13.16
N GLU A 87 14.60 -1.88 -13.47
CA GLU A 87 15.50 -0.74 -13.64
C GLU A 87 15.99 -0.23 -12.30
N TYR A 88 17.28 0.07 -12.20
CA TYR A 88 17.93 0.66 -11.04
C TYR A 88 18.79 1.84 -11.45
N TYR A 89 18.80 2.88 -10.63
CA TYR A 89 19.82 3.93 -10.68
C TYR A 89 20.66 3.89 -9.40
N ASN A 90 21.90 4.33 -9.50
CA ASN A 90 22.81 4.43 -8.37
C ASN A 90 22.82 5.86 -7.84
N ASP A 91 22.65 6.05 -6.53
CA ASP A 91 22.69 7.38 -5.88
C ASP A 91 24.09 7.80 -5.41
N GLY A 92 25.11 6.96 -5.67
CA GLY A 92 26.50 7.14 -5.25
C GLY A 92 26.85 6.35 -3.99
N SER A 93 25.86 5.82 -3.27
CA SER A 93 26.03 5.01 -2.06
C SER A 93 25.34 3.65 -2.16
N GLN A 94 24.26 3.58 -2.93
CA GLN A 94 23.48 2.36 -3.11
C GLN A 94 22.66 2.39 -4.42
N TRP A 95 22.12 1.23 -4.75
CA TRP A 95 21.20 1.05 -5.85
C TRP A 95 19.76 1.35 -5.42
N GLN A 96 19.07 2.18 -6.19
CA GLN A 96 17.66 2.53 -6.00
C GLN A 96 16.86 1.95 -7.17
N ARG A 97 15.86 1.11 -6.89
CA ARG A 97 15.00 0.57 -7.92
C ARG A 97 13.98 1.63 -8.37
N THR A 98 13.85 1.83 -9.67
CA THR A 98 12.77 2.64 -10.22
C THR A 98 11.44 1.94 -9.96
N ALA A 99 10.52 2.60 -9.24
CA ALA A 99 9.21 2.04 -8.93
C ALA A 99 8.36 1.97 -10.20
N ALA A 100 7.89 0.77 -10.55
CA ALA A 100 6.96 0.61 -11.65
C ALA A 100 5.51 0.87 -11.17
N TRP A 101 4.65 1.38 -12.05
CA TRP A 101 3.23 1.64 -11.76
C TRP A 101 2.49 0.42 -11.18
N PHE A 102 2.82 -0.80 -11.65
CA PHE A 102 2.21 -2.06 -11.18
C PHE A 102 2.70 -2.51 -9.79
N GLU A 103 3.67 -1.83 -9.18
CA GLU A 103 4.12 -2.13 -7.81
C GLU A 103 3.21 -1.53 -6.73
N LYS A 104 2.21 -0.74 -7.12
CA LYS A 104 1.09 -0.42 -6.25
C LYS A 104 0.19 -1.64 -6.12
N THR A 105 0.37 -2.39 -5.06
CA THR A 105 -0.48 -3.54 -4.77
C THR A 105 -1.75 -3.04 -4.10
N MET A 106 -2.89 -3.29 -4.73
CA MET A 106 -4.20 -3.03 -4.14
C MET A 106 -4.82 -4.38 -3.77
N PHE A 107 -5.10 -4.57 -2.50
CA PHE A 107 -5.94 -5.65 -2.01
C PHE A 107 -7.31 -5.04 -1.70
N SER A 108 -8.31 -5.46 -2.42
CA SER A 108 -9.69 -5.03 -2.21
C SER A 108 -10.54 -6.25 -1.90
N GLY A 109 -11.14 -6.27 -0.76
CA GLY A 109 -12.25 -7.15 -0.48
C GLY A 109 -13.54 -6.46 -0.92
N GLY A 110 -14.27 -7.10 -1.83
CA GLY A 110 -15.48 -6.57 -2.44
C GLY A 110 -15.28 -6.10 -3.88
N THR A 111 -16.20 -6.48 -4.75
CA THR A 111 -16.29 -6.03 -6.15
C THR A 111 -17.16 -4.79 -6.23
N ILE A 112 -17.20 -4.13 -7.39
CA ILE A 112 -18.07 -2.95 -7.65
C ILE A 112 -19.54 -3.21 -7.27
N ASN A 113 -19.99 -4.45 -7.35
CA ASN A 113 -21.33 -4.92 -6.97
C ASN A 113 -21.31 -5.95 -5.84
N GLY A 114 -20.18 -6.12 -5.14
CA GLY A 114 -19.98 -7.09 -4.08
C GLY A 114 -19.82 -6.44 -2.71
N ASP A 115 -20.09 -7.24 -1.71
CA ASP A 115 -19.98 -6.93 -0.30
C ASP A 115 -18.65 -7.52 0.23
N ALA A 116 -17.83 -6.71 0.91
CA ALA A 116 -16.54 -7.17 1.43
C ALA A 116 -16.69 -8.00 2.70
N VAL A 117 -17.82 -7.87 3.39
CA VAL A 117 -18.10 -8.55 4.67
C VAL A 117 -19.50 -9.13 4.64
N ALA A 118 -19.61 -10.46 4.67
CA ALA A 118 -20.90 -11.11 4.85
C ALA A 118 -21.50 -10.79 6.22
N ALA A 119 -22.83 -10.75 6.31
CA ALA A 119 -23.53 -10.48 7.56
C ALA A 119 -23.05 -11.45 8.68
N THR A 120 -22.37 -10.88 9.67
CA THR A 120 -21.72 -11.60 10.76
C THR A 120 -22.25 -11.12 12.10
N ILE A 121 -22.75 -12.06 12.90
CA ILE A 121 -23.40 -11.78 14.19
C ILE A 121 -22.40 -11.90 15.32
N LEU A 122 -22.41 -10.90 16.22
CA LEU A 122 -21.76 -10.93 17.51
C LEU A 122 -22.82 -10.68 18.60
N ASP A 123 -23.17 -11.73 19.33
CA ASP A 123 -23.96 -11.57 20.55
C ASP A 123 -23.04 -11.15 21.71
N VAL A 124 -23.28 -9.96 22.22
CA VAL A 124 -22.50 -9.34 23.30
C VAL A 124 -23.23 -9.56 24.61
N PRO A 125 -22.70 -10.38 25.54
CA PRO A 125 -23.31 -10.55 26.86
C PRO A 125 -23.20 -9.28 27.69
N ALA A 126 -24.01 -9.19 28.74
CA ALA A 126 -23.85 -8.16 29.74
C ALA A 126 -22.45 -8.28 30.38
N ALA A 127 -21.72 -7.17 30.45
CA ALA A 127 -20.41 -7.14 31.10
C ALA A 127 -20.57 -7.46 32.60
N THR A 128 -19.84 -8.44 33.07
CA THR A 128 -19.80 -8.84 34.50
C THR A 128 -18.62 -8.22 35.24
N THR A 129 -17.63 -7.75 34.49
CA THR A 129 -16.45 -7.06 35.00
C THR A 129 -16.09 -5.86 34.13
N SER A 130 -15.43 -4.87 34.72
CA SER A 130 -14.93 -3.72 33.97
C SER A 130 -13.95 -4.19 32.88
N GLY A 131 -14.12 -3.69 31.65
CA GLY A 131 -13.26 -4.01 30.51
C GLY A 131 -13.62 -5.30 29.76
N SER A 132 -14.71 -6.00 30.08
CA SER A 132 -15.17 -7.14 29.29
C SER A 132 -15.57 -6.69 27.88
N ILE A 133 -14.90 -7.26 26.87
CA ILE A 133 -15.14 -6.97 25.45
C ILE A 133 -15.34 -8.30 24.73
N SER A 134 -16.42 -8.41 23.96
CA SER A 134 -16.62 -9.52 23.02
C SER A 134 -16.07 -9.12 21.65
N THR A 135 -15.42 -10.06 20.97
CA THR A 135 -14.79 -9.83 19.66
C THR A 135 -15.14 -10.90 18.64
N ILE A 136 -15.10 -10.54 17.36
CA ILE A 136 -15.31 -11.46 16.25
C ILE A 136 -14.44 -11.03 15.07
N THR A 137 -13.89 -12.01 14.34
CA THR A 137 -13.19 -11.74 13.08
C THR A 137 -14.19 -11.66 11.93
N LEU A 138 -14.16 -10.59 11.16
CA LEU A 138 -15.07 -10.32 10.05
C LEU A 138 -14.44 -10.71 8.71
N ALA A 139 -13.15 -10.47 8.55
CA ALA A 139 -12.39 -10.81 7.34
C ALA A 139 -10.93 -11.10 7.68
N THR A 140 -10.31 -11.94 6.86
CA THR A 140 -8.88 -12.21 6.89
C THR A 140 -8.30 -12.02 5.50
N LEU A 141 -7.25 -11.21 5.39
CA LEU A 141 -6.58 -10.92 4.12
C LEU A 141 -5.09 -11.18 4.27
N SER A 142 -4.50 -11.78 3.23
CA SER A 142 -3.05 -12.01 3.17
C SER A 142 -2.47 -11.26 1.99
N PHE A 143 -1.29 -10.67 2.19
CA PHE A 143 -0.56 -9.95 1.14
C PHE A 143 0.95 -10.07 1.34
N THR A 144 1.69 -9.85 0.25
CA THR A 144 3.16 -9.89 0.26
C THR A 144 3.69 -8.54 -0.22
N LEU A 145 4.62 -7.98 0.53
CA LEU A 145 5.38 -6.80 0.13
C LEU A 145 6.75 -7.25 -0.36
N SER A 146 7.07 -6.97 -1.61
CA SER A 146 8.40 -7.28 -2.21
C SER A 146 9.49 -6.33 -1.73
N LYS A 147 9.12 -5.17 -1.20
CA LYS A 147 10.00 -4.14 -0.63
C LYS A 147 9.30 -3.33 0.45
N PRO A 148 10.02 -2.57 1.28
CA PRO A 148 9.40 -1.68 2.26
C PRO A 148 8.38 -0.77 1.60
N SER A 149 7.22 -0.62 2.23
CA SER A 149 6.09 0.10 1.64
C SER A 149 5.30 0.87 2.68
N LEU A 150 4.76 2.01 2.28
CA LEU A 150 3.70 2.68 3.00
C LEU A 150 2.40 1.96 2.68
N VAL A 151 1.76 1.36 3.69
CA VAL A 151 0.53 0.58 3.53
C VAL A 151 -0.63 1.31 4.18
N GLU A 152 -1.62 1.62 3.37
CA GLU A 152 -2.87 2.26 3.78
C GLU A 152 -3.94 1.19 3.96
N PHE A 153 -4.55 1.15 5.13
CA PHE A 153 -5.70 0.32 5.48
C PHE A 153 -6.92 1.23 5.58
N ASN A 154 -7.99 0.90 4.86
CA ASN A 154 -9.22 1.67 4.86
C ASN A 154 -10.40 0.72 4.64
N SER A 155 -11.35 0.71 5.59
CA SER A 155 -12.58 -0.06 5.45
C SER A 155 -13.78 0.83 5.75
N ASN A 156 -14.92 0.45 5.20
CA ASN A 156 -16.22 1.00 5.55
C ASN A 156 -17.17 -0.17 5.75
N ILE A 157 -17.55 -0.45 7.00
CA ILE A 157 -18.32 -1.65 7.35
C ILE A 157 -19.57 -1.23 8.11
N SER A 158 -20.70 -1.72 7.64
CA SER A 158 -21.99 -1.53 8.27
C SER A 158 -22.13 -2.34 9.55
N VAL A 159 -22.86 -1.80 10.50
CA VAL A 159 -23.26 -2.48 11.74
C VAL A 159 -24.68 -2.13 12.13
N VAL A 160 -25.40 -3.08 12.61
CA VAL A 160 -26.75 -2.92 13.18
C VAL A 160 -26.75 -3.37 14.63
N PHE A 161 -27.46 -2.60 15.46
CA PHE A 161 -27.66 -2.87 16.87
C PHE A 161 -29.08 -3.41 17.08
N THR A 162 -29.20 -4.57 17.72
CA THR A 162 -30.49 -5.16 18.10
C THR A 162 -30.43 -5.71 19.52
N ASN A 163 -31.60 -5.95 20.11
CA ASN A 163 -31.71 -6.73 21.35
C ASN A 163 -31.08 -8.10 21.18
N SER A 164 -30.51 -8.63 22.24
CA SER A 164 -29.86 -9.95 22.27
C SER A 164 -30.77 -11.04 21.72
N GLY A 165 -30.24 -11.87 20.81
CA GLY A 165 -30.96 -12.98 20.21
C GLY A 165 -31.99 -12.60 19.14
N ILE A 166 -32.22 -11.32 18.86
CA ILE A 166 -33.25 -10.86 17.92
C ILE A 166 -32.63 -10.34 16.63
N ALA A 167 -33.12 -10.79 15.49
CA ALA A 167 -32.65 -10.36 14.17
C ALA A 167 -33.18 -8.94 13.83
N GLN A 168 -32.42 -8.22 13.00
CA GLN A 168 -32.85 -6.95 12.45
C GLN A 168 -34.20 -7.08 11.73
N GLY A 169 -35.10 -6.11 11.95
CA GLY A 169 -36.44 -6.08 11.34
C GLY A 169 -37.47 -6.98 12.02
N ALA A 170 -37.09 -7.83 12.96
CA ALA A 170 -38.04 -8.60 13.74
C ALA A 170 -38.70 -7.78 14.86
N ALA A 171 -39.85 -8.22 15.30
CA ALA A 171 -40.54 -7.56 16.43
C ALA A 171 -39.65 -7.59 17.69
N GLY A 172 -39.55 -6.48 18.39
CA GLY A 172 -38.69 -6.35 19.58
C GLY A 172 -37.21 -6.20 19.30
N ALA A 173 -36.78 -6.00 18.05
CA ALA A 173 -35.38 -5.84 17.71
C ALA A 173 -34.75 -4.54 18.25
N GLY A 174 -35.56 -3.49 18.43
CA GLY A 174 -35.06 -2.17 18.86
C GLY A 174 -34.62 -2.16 20.33
N ILE A 175 -33.42 -1.66 20.59
CA ILE A 175 -32.87 -1.49 21.94
C ILE A 175 -33.55 -0.28 22.61
N THR A 176 -34.09 -0.48 23.81
CA THR A 176 -34.82 0.52 24.57
C THR A 176 -34.40 0.61 26.06
N ASP A 177 -33.29 -0.01 26.41
CA ASP A 177 -32.88 -0.18 27.81
C ASP A 177 -32.10 1.01 28.41
N ASN A 178 -31.90 2.07 27.65
CA ASN A 178 -31.14 3.26 28.05
C ASN A 178 -29.72 2.99 28.57
N VAL A 179 -29.11 1.88 28.14
CA VAL A 179 -27.73 1.54 28.49
C VAL A 179 -26.84 1.70 27.28
N VAL A 180 -25.67 2.28 27.49
CA VAL A 180 -24.67 2.49 26.42
C VAL A 180 -24.21 1.17 25.83
N LYS A 181 -24.22 1.08 24.49
CA LYS A 181 -23.64 0.01 23.71
C LYS A 181 -22.41 0.52 22.99
N LEU A 182 -21.26 -0.08 23.22
CA LEU A 182 -20.04 0.20 22.49
C LEU A 182 -19.89 -0.80 21.33
N CYS A 183 -19.56 -0.27 20.16
CA CYS A 183 -19.16 -1.04 19.01
C CYS A 183 -17.83 -0.50 18.47
N SER A 184 -16.92 -1.36 18.10
CA SER A 184 -15.63 -0.97 17.53
C SER A 184 -15.26 -1.88 16.35
N LEU A 185 -14.53 -1.32 15.40
CA LEU A 185 -13.84 -2.03 14.33
C LEU A 185 -12.35 -1.70 14.39
N TYR A 186 -11.50 -2.69 14.13
CA TYR A 186 -10.06 -2.52 14.14
C TYR A 186 -9.37 -3.58 13.28
N TYR A 187 -8.11 -3.32 12.97
CA TYR A 187 -7.22 -4.30 12.35
C TYR A 187 -6.27 -4.90 13.37
N SER A 188 -5.84 -6.14 13.10
CA SER A 188 -4.67 -6.74 13.76
C SER A 188 -3.95 -7.66 12.81
N PHE A 189 -2.61 -7.75 12.91
CA PHE A 189 -1.87 -8.77 12.19
C PHE A 189 -1.92 -10.09 12.97
N THR A 190 -2.24 -11.17 12.28
CA THR A 190 -2.11 -12.55 12.81
C THR A 190 -0.80 -13.19 12.36
N ALA A 191 -0.21 -12.70 11.23
CA ALA A 191 1.14 -13.03 10.81
C ALA A 191 1.80 -11.78 10.20
N ALA A 192 3.07 -11.57 10.53
CA ALA A 192 3.90 -10.47 10.02
C ALA A 192 5.39 -10.81 10.15
N PRO A 193 6.29 -10.12 9.42
CA PRO A 193 7.73 -10.24 9.60
C PRO A 193 8.18 -9.86 11.01
N ALA A 194 9.36 -10.35 11.39
CA ALA A 194 9.97 -10.01 12.67
C ALA A 194 10.07 -8.49 12.90
N GLY A 195 9.73 -8.05 14.11
CA GLY A 195 9.70 -6.63 14.48
C GLY A 195 8.36 -5.94 14.29
N ILE A 196 7.39 -6.58 13.60
CA ILE A 196 6.02 -6.09 13.50
C ILE A 196 5.14 -6.81 14.54
N PRO A 197 4.48 -6.08 15.46
CA PRO A 197 3.63 -6.69 16.47
C PRO A 197 2.46 -7.47 15.85
N THR A 198 2.24 -8.68 16.31
CA THR A 198 1.04 -9.47 16.01
C THR A 198 0.03 -9.36 17.15
N ASN A 199 -1.26 -9.59 16.85
CA ASN A 199 -2.38 -9.52 17.79
C ASN A 199 -2.52 -8.18 18.53
N SER A 200 -1.92 -7.12 17.96
CA SER A 200 -2.03 -5.74 18.43
C SER A 200 -3.04 -4.97 17.60
N VAL A 201 -3.87 -4.19 18.26
CA VAL A 201 -4.92 -3.37 17.63
C VAL A 201 -4.31 -2.16 16.92
N PHE A 202 -4.73 -1.92 15.68
CA PHE A 202 -4.45 -0.67 14.96
C PHE A 202 -5.66 -0.23 14.11
N GLY A 203 -5.71 1.05 13.74
CA GLY A 203 -6.78 1.61 12.92
C GLY A 203 -8.17 1.53 13.57
N LEU A 204 -8.24 1.68 14.90
CA LEU A 204 -9.49 1.58 15.65
C LEU A 204 -10.49 2.67 15.25
N SER A 205 -11.73 2.25 14.97
CA SER A 205 -12.91 3.10 14.82
C SER A 205 -14.00 2.62 15.78
N SER A 206 -14.59 3.53 16.56
CA SER A 206 -15.59 3.17 17.56
C SER A 206 -16.86 4.01 17.40
N LEU A 207 -18.00 3.39 17.72
CA LEU A 207 -19.31 3.99 17.75
C LEU A 207 -19.97 3.66 19.08
N THR A 208 -20.64 4.65 19.67
CA THR A 208 -21.46 4.48 20.87
C THR A 208 -22.92 4.65 20.49
N TYR A 209 -23.74 3.67 20.84
CA TYR A 209 -25.19 3.69 20.66
C TYR A 209 -25.88 3.73 22.03
N ILE A 210 -26.87 4.59 22.17
CA ILE A 210 -27.77 4.66 23.33
C ILE A 210 -29.16 5.06 22.84
N ASN A 211 -30.18 4.45 23.38
CA ASN A 211 -31.57 4.88 23.16
C ASN A 211 -32.32 4.96 24.47
N SER A 212 -32.87 6.13 24.75
CA SER A 212 -33.64 6.41 25.96
C SER A 212 -35.15 6.45 25.73
N PHE A 213 -35.63 6.26 24.49
CA PHE A 213 -37.05 6.30 24.15
C PHE A 213 -37.61 4.90 23.91
N ALA A 214 -38.64 4.53 24.63
CA ALA A 214 -39.29 3.23 24.49
C ALA A 214 -40.07 3.07 23.15
N THR A 215 -40.50 4.17 22.53
CA THR A 215 -41.36 4.16 21.34
C THR A 215 -40.67 4.62 20.08
N PHE A 216 -39.47 5.17 20.15
CA PHE A 216 -38.73 5.68 19.02
C PHE A 216 -37.32 5.09 19.04
N VAL A 217 -37.05 4.14 18.17
CA VAL A 217 -35.77 3.44 18.10
C VAL A 217 -35.09 3.77 16.77
N ALA A 218 -33.86 4.29 16.84
CA ALA A 218 -33.03 4.43 15.66
C ALA A 218 -32.63 3.02 15.18
N THR A 219 -33.13 2.64 14.02
CA THR A 219 -32.84 1.36 13.37
C THR A 219 -32.14 1.58 12.05
N GLY A 220 -31.45 0.57 11.56
CA GLY A 220 -30.73 0.60 10.29
C GLY A 220 -29.23 0.43 10.42
N ASN A 221 -28.55 0.65 9.31
CA ASN A 221 -27.09 0.48 9.25
C ASN A 221 -26.37 1.75 9.73
N PHE A 222 -25.52 1.57 10.72
CA PHE A 222 -24.46 2.51 11.06
C PHE A 222 -23.18 2.06 10.35
N TYR A 223 -22.24 2.96 10.15
CA TYR A 223 -21.00 2.64 9.48
C TYR A 223 -19.80 3.03 10.33
N LEU A 224 -18.84 2.10 10.47
CA LEU A 224 -17.54 2.38 11.05
C LEU A 224 -16.48 2.35 9.95
N VAL A 225 -15.53 3.28 10.06
CA VAL A 225 -14.49 3.49 9.05
C VAL A 225 -13.10 3.40 9.71
N PRO A 226 -12.63 2.20 10.06
CA PRO A 226 -11.28 2.03 10.57
C PRO A 226 -10.27 2.41 9.49
N ARG A 227 -9.23 3.17 9.87
CA ARG A 227 -8.16 3.63 8.97
C ARG A 227 -6.82 3.59 9.67
N SER A 228 -5.79 3.23 8.93
CA SER A 228 -4.41 3.30 9.40
C SER A 228 -3.46 3.40 8.22
N THR A 229 -2.29 3.99 8.47
CA THR A 229 -1.20 4.04 7.51
C THR A 229 0.07 3.63 8.23
N LEU A 230 0.74 2.58 7.75
CA LEU A 230 1.91 1.97 8.39
C LEU A 230 3.06 1.87 7.40
N ASN A 231 4.29 2.16 7.87
CA ASN A 231 5.50 1.78 7.15
C ASN A 231 5.82 0.32 7.48
N LEU A 232 5.72 -0.55 6.50
CA LEU A 232 5.91 -1.99 6.66
C LEU A 232 7.12 -2.47 5.85
N PRO A 233 8.01 -3.30 6.43
CA PRO A 233 9.10 -3.93 5.69
C PRO A 233 8.60 -4.94 4.65
N ALA A 234 9.49 -5.36 3.75
CA ALA A 234 9.21 -6.48 2.85
C ALA A 234 8.87 -7.75 3.63
N GLY A 235 7.94 -8.54 3.12
CA GLY A 235 7.54 -9.82 3.73
C GLY A 235 6.08 -10.18 3.54
N ASN A 236 5.67 -11.26 4.16
CA ASN A 236 4.32 -11.80 4.12
C ASN A 236 3.52 -11.33 5.34
N TYR A 237 2.30 -10.91 5.09
CA TYR A 237 1.38 -10.40 6.10
C TYR A 237 0.05 -11.13 6.02
N THR A 238 -0.53 -11.39 7.19
CA THR A 238 -1.95 -11.73 7.32
C THR A 238 -2.57 -10.76 8.31
N VAL A 239 -3.58 -10.03 7.85
CA VAL A 239 -4.31 -9.04 8.64
C VAL A 239 -5.76 -9.48 8.78
N THR A 240 -6.31 -9.29 9.98
CA THR A 240 -7.73 -9.48 10.26
C THR A 240 -8.42 -8.14 10.46
N VAL A 241 -9.66 -8.06 9.99
CA VAL A 241 -10.62 -7.01 10.36
C VAL A 241 -11.53 -7.59 11.43
N ASN A 242 -11.57 -6.93 12.57
CA ASN A 242 -12.26 -7.45 13.74
C ASN A 242 -13.36 -6.48 14.21
N GLY A 243 -14.51 -7.04 14.57
CA GLY A 243 -15.57 -6.36 15.27
C GLY A 243 -15.48 -6.62 16.77
N ALA A 244 -15.85 -5.62 17.56
CA ALA A 244 -15.91 -5.72 19.02
C ALA A 244 -17.14 -5.03 19.58
N GLY A 245 -17.63 -5.53 20.72
CA GLY A 245 -18.74 -4.94 21.44
C GLY A 245 -18.60 -5.07 22.95
N ALA A 246 -19.17 -4.09 23.69
CA ALA A 246 -19.26 -4.09 25.14
C ALA A 246 -20.48 -3.29 25.61
N SER A 247 -21.13 -3.75 26.68
CA SER A 247 -22.23 -3.04 27.35
C SER A 247 -22.52 -3.63 28.72
N GLY A 248 -23.15 -2.85 29.58
CA GLY A 248 -23.72 -3.35 30.85
C GLY A 248 -24.95 -4.24 30.70
N THR A 249 -25.56 -4.32 29.51
CA THR A 249 -26.67 -5.21 29.19
C THR A 249 -26.40 -5.97 27.90
N ALA A 250 -26.97 -7.17 27.78
CA ALA A 250 -26.76 -8.00 26.58
C ALA A 250 -27.42 -7.35 25.35
N PHE A 251 -26.73 -7.41 24.21
CA PHE A 251 -27.23 -6.93 22.93
C PHE A 251 -26.57 -7.69 21.77
N ARG A 252 -27.04 -7.45 20.55
CA ARG A 252 -26.49 -8.06 19.34
C ARG A 252 -25.95 -6.99 18.40
N LEU A 253 -24.78 -7.23 17.84
CA LEU A 253 -24.23 -6.56 16.70
C LEU A 253 -24.33 -7.47 15.47
N THR A 254 -24.79 -6.91 14.35
CA THR A 254 -24.68 -7.57 13.03
C THR A 254 -23.82 -6.70 12.16
N PHE A 255 -22.60 -7.15 11.92
CA PHE A 255 -21.66 -6.50 11.00
C PHE A 255 -21.92 -6.98 9.57
N GLY A 256 -21.61 -6.16 8.57
CA GLY A 256 -21.74 -6.57 7.18
C GLY A 256 -23.19 -6.74 6.72
N SER A 257 -24.14 -6.09 7.36
CA SER A 257 -25.57 -6.19 7.00
C SER A 257 -25.95 -5.27 5.84
N GLY A 258 -25.07 -4.35 5.43
CA GLY A 258 -25.23 -3.48 4.27
C GLY A 258 -24.61 -4.11 3.03
N ASN A 259 -25.13 -3.75 1.84
CA ASN A 259 -24.67 -4.34 0.57
C ASN A 259 -23.45 -3.60 -0.01
N ARG A 260 -22.76 -2.77 0.74
CA ARG A 260 -21.69 -1.88 0.26
C ARG A 260 -20.51 -1.76 1.21
N ASP A 261 -20.26 -2.81 1.97
CA ASP A 261 -19.10 -2.84 2.83
C ASP A 261 -17.83 -2.96 1.99
N THR A 262 -16.79 -2.23 2.37
CA THR A 262 -15.52 -2.21 1.64
C THR A 262 -14.35 -2.46 2.58
N ILE A 263 -13.36 -3.19 2.09
CA ILE A 263 -12.04 -3.34 2.69
C ILE A 263 -11.00 -3.05 1.61
N ASN A 264 -10.20 -2.01 1.81
CA ASN A 264 -9.14 -1.62 0.89
C ASN A 264 -7.80 -1.59 1.61
N ILE A 265 -6.82 -2.30 1.06
CA ILE A 265 -5.44 -2.26 1.50
C ILE A 265 -4.61 -1.87 0.28
N ARG A 266 -3.86 -0.78 0.40
CA ARG A 266 -3.02 -0.25 -0.67
C ARG A 266 -1.59 -0.10 -0.18
N ALA A 267 -0.66 -0.72 -0.89
CA ALA A 267 0.76 -0.58 -0.64
C ALA A 267 1.39 0.34 -1.69
N THR A 268 2.15 1.32 -1.22
CA THR A 268 2.98 2.20 -2.05
C THR A 268 4.43 2.00 -1.61
N PRO A 269 5.30 1.47 -2.47
CA PRO A 269 6.70 1.27 -2.12
C PRO A 269 7.36 2.58 -1.69
N VAL A 270 8.13 2.53 -0.61
CA VAL A 270 9.01 3.63 -0.20
C VAL A 270 10.40 3.37 -0.75
N LYS A 271 11.11 4.48 -1.05
CA LYS A 271 12.48 4.43 -1.60
C LYS A 271 13.45 3.86 -0.58
#